data_d3cb382469b239797f9e3c2e9fc992ee
#
_entry.id   d3cb382469b239797f9e3c2e9fc992ee
#
_cell.length_a   1.000
_cell.length_b   1.000
_cell.length_c   1.000
_cell.angle_alpha   90.00
_cell.angle_beta   90.00
_cell.angle_gamma   90.00
#
_symmetry.space_group_name_H-M   'P 1'
#
loop_
_entity.id
_entity.type
_entity.pdbx_description
1 polymer ?
#
loop_
_entity_poly.entity_id
_entity_poly.type
_entity_poly.pdbx_seq_one_letter_code
_entity_poly.pdbx_strand_id
1 'polypeptide(L)'
;EFQKDEIFKGTFELIDTASTIKLSFAEVLLQNNKTIDTANVNYGEASYSADGLVSITTPEGTSYYYRGVVNNNYVRFANNTWRIVGINPDNSIKLILEKSATSMNYSVYNNAIDYTGLKYIYNNETINNNISTYLEQWYQSTIINNNFDNYVVANSYCNDSSNFVNSYHTYFNGYTRLITDKHPSIICPTTNADFGGTYKQKVGLLSADEVAIAGGVYGVDNYNYYLYNGETFFTTTPADYYNFVANLFIVTN
;
A
#
# COMPACT_ATOMS: atom_id res chain seq x y z
N GLU A 1 11.88 -22.07 14.23
CA GLU A 1 10.91 -21.40 15.17
C GLU A 1 11.43 -20.01 15.46
N PHE A 2 10.74 -18.96 14.96
CA PHE A 2 11.11 -17.58 15.27
C PHE A 2 10.59 -17.21 16.64
N GLN A 3 11.46 -16.76 17.54
CA GLN A 3 11.02 -16.22 18.80
C GLN A 3 10.31 -14.89 18.58
N LYS A 4 9.17 -14.73 19.24
CA LYS A 4 8.21 -13.63 19.08
C LYS A 4 8.74 -12.21 19.37
N ASP A 5 10.00 -12.07 19.82
CA ASP A 5 10.59 -10.84 20.34
C ASP A 5 11.92 -10.43 19.68
N GLU A 6 12.36 -11.09 18.60
CA GLU A 6 13.60 -10.70 17.93
C GLU A 6 13.38 -9.62 16.87
N ILE A 7 14.14 -8.52 17.00
CA ILE A 7 14.24 -7.47 15.98
C ILE A 7 15.07 -8.03 14.82
N PHE A 8 14.42 -8.17 13.64
CA PHE A 8 15.06 -8.70 12.46
C PHE A 8 16.08 -7.70 11.88
N LYS A 9 17.37 -8.01 11.94
CA LYS A 9 18.44 -7.30 11.24
C LYS A 9 18.87 -8.07 9.99
N GLY A 10 18.12 -7.92 8.96
CA GLY A 10 18.42 -7.89 7.55
C GLY A 10 19.15 -9.01 6.83
N THR A 11 19.73 -10.06 7.40
CA THR A 11 20.31 -11.18 6.62
C THR A 11 20.17 -12.51 7.33
N PHE A 12 19.64 -13.51 6.62
CA PHE A 12 19.72 -14.92 7.06
C PHE A 12 20.99 -15.55 6.52
N GLU A 13 21.68 -16.28 7.35
CA GLU A 13 22.77 -17.13 6.94
C GLU A 13 22.30 -18.59 6.99
N LEU A 14 22.06 -19.20 5.83
CA LEU A 14 21.88 -20.65 5.72
C LEU A 14 23.27 -21.26 5.57
N ILE A 15 23.74 -21.95 6.60
CA ILE A 15 25.00 -22.68 6.54
C ILE A 15 24.67 -24.07 6.02
N ASP A 16 24.93 -24.31 4.73
CA ASP A 16 25.12 -25.65 4.20
C ASP A 16 26.60 -25.98 4.30
N THR A 17 26.94 -27.24 4.54
CA THR A 17 28.31 -27.73 4.75
C THR A 17 29.26 -27.55 3.55
N ALA A 18 28.75 -27.07 2.42
CA ALA A 18 29.52 -26.82 1.19
C ALA A 18 29.61 -25.36 0.74
N SER A 19 28.68 -24.46 1.17
CA SER A 19 28.71 -23.00 0.85
C SER A 19 27.80 -22.22 1.76
N THR A 20 28.28 -21.06 2.21
CA THR A 20 27.41 -20.08 2.93
C THR A 20 26.64 -19.27 1.90
N ILE A 21 25.35 -19.53 1.73
CA ILE A 21 24.48 -18.71 0.90
C ILE A 21 23.84 -17.66 1.81
N LYS A 22 24.14 -16.38 1.56
CA LYS A 22 23.46 -15.26 2.22
C LYS A 22 22.27 -14.87 1.38
N LEU A 23 21.07 -15.17 1.87
CA LEU A 23 19.82 -14.73 1.25
C LEU A 23 19.39 -13.40 1.86
N SER A 24 18.94 -12.49 1.03
CA SER A 24 18.19 -11.31 1.49
C SER A 24 16.84 -11.72 2.07
N PHE A 25 16.24 -10.86 2.89
CA PHE A 25 14.90 -11.15 3.43
C PHE A 25 13.85 -11.31 2.32
N ALA A 26 13.95 -10.53 1.25
CA ALA A 26 13.11 -10.69 0.07
C ALA A 26 13.21 -12.07 -0.57
N GLU A 27 14.44 -12.58 -0.75
CA GLU A 27 14.67 -13.92 -1.31
C GLU A 27 14.10 -15.02 -0.43
N VAL A 28 14.22 -14.88 0.90
CA VAL A 28 13.61 -15.83 1.84
C VAL A 28 12.09 -15.82 1.72
N LEU A 29 11.46 -14.65 1.60
CA LEU A 29 10.01 -14.54 1.40
C LEU A 29 9.59 -15.20 0.08
N LEU A 30 10.32 -14.98 -1.01
CA LEU A 30 10.03 -15.57 -2.32
C LEU A 30 10.19 -17.09 -2.33
N GLN A 31 11.19 -17.63 -1.64
CA GLN A 31 11.38 -19.07 -1.55
C GLN A 31 10.31 -19.79 -0.72
N ASN A 32 9.75 -19.11 0.28
CA ASN A 32 8.79 -19.71 1.21
C ASN A 32 7.32 -19.45 0.85
N ASN A 33 7.05 -18.74 -0.24
CA ASN A 33 5.69 -18.42 -0.66
C ASN A 33 5.48 -18.79 -2.13
N LYS A 34 4.31 -19.35 -2.44
CA LYS A 34 3.88 -19.58 -3.82
C LYS A 34 3.76 -18.24 -4.55
N THR A 35 4.28 -18.16 -5.76
CA THR A 35 4.11 -16.98 -6.64
C THR A 35 3.02 -17.25 -7.67
N ILE A 36 2.19 -16.24 -7.93
CA ILE A 36 1.11 -16.26 -8.91
C ILE A 36 1.29 -15.06 -9.83
N ASP A 37 1.25 -15.28 -11.14
CA ASP A 37 1.24 -14.19 -12.11
C ASP A 37 -0.08 -13.40 -12.00
N THR A 38 0.00 -12.07 -11.99
CA THR A 38 -1.17 -11.19 -11.95
C THR A 38 -2.19 -11.49 -13.05
N ALA A 39 -1.74 -11.95 -14.22
CA ALA A 39 -2.62 -12.33 -15.33
C ALA A 39 -3.54 -13.53 -15.02
N ASN A 40 -3.20 -14.32 -14.00
CA ASN A 40 -3.98 -15.47 -13.55
C ASN A 40 -4.89 -15.16 -12.34
N VAL A 41 -5.00 -13.88 -11.94
CA VAL A 41 -5.80 -13.45 -10.80
C VAL A 41 -7.12 -12.87 -11.28
N ASN A 42 -8.25 -13.39 -10.76
CA ASN A 42 -9.56 -12.77 -10.93
C ASN A 42 -9.76 -11.68 -9.85
N TYR A 43 -9.54 -10.42 -10.21
CA TYR A 43 -9.74 -9.30 -9.29
C TYR A 43 -11.21 -8.88 -9.12
N GLY A 44 -12.14 -9.50 -9.86
CA GLY A 44 -13.58 -9.36 -9.63
C GLY A 44 -14.11 -10.16 -8.44
N GLU A 45 -13.28 -11.03 -7.87
CA GLU A 45 -13.62 -11.90 -6.74
C GLU A 45 -12.72 -11.65 -5.55
N ALA A 46 -13.33 -11.61 -4.37
CA ALA A 46 -12.60 -11.53 -3.12
C ALA A 46 -11.81 -12.82 -2.86
N SER A 47 -10.60 -12.68 -2.29
CA SER A 47 -9.78 -13.84 -1.97
C SER A 47 -10.09 -14.34 -0.56
N TYR A 48 -10.55 -15.58 -0.47
CA TYR A 48 -10.86 -16.29 0.79
C TYR A 48 -9.88 -17.43 1.09
N SER A 49 -8.82 -17.56 0.32
CA SER A 49 -7.80 -18.61 0.46
C SER A 49 -6.41 -18.04 0.61
N ALA A 50 -5.44 -18.90 0.95
CA ALA A 50 -4.03 -18.55 0.98
C ALA A 50 -3.46 -18.61 -0.45
N ASP A 51 -3.58 -17.51 -1.20
CA ASP A 51 -3.18 -17.48 -2.61
C ASP A 51 -1.66 -17.42 -2.79
N GLY A 52 -0.97 -16.68 -1.93
CA GLY A 52 0.48 -16.50 -1.97
C GLY A 52 0.89 -15.08 -2.37
N LEU A 53 1.96 -14.96 -3.17
CA LEU A 53 2.51 -13.71 -3.67
C LEU A 53 2.12 -13.49 -5.13
N VAL A 54 1.36 -12.43 -5.40
CA VAL A 54 1.05 -12.00 -6.77
C VAL A 54 2.21 -11.23 -7.34
N SER A 55 2.78 -11.68 -8.46
CA SER A 55 3.84 -11.00 -9.18
C SER A 55 3.25 -10.03 -10.21
N ILE A 56 3.72 -8.79 -10.19
CA ILE A 56 3.31 -7.72 -11.10
C ILE A 56 4.56 -7.07 -11.68
N THR A 57 4.72 -7.15 -12.99
CA THR A 57 5.87 -6.55 -13.69
C THR A 57 5.51 -5.16 -14.18
N THR A 58 6.37 -4.20 -13.88
CA THR A 58 6.31 -2.81 -14.32
C THR A 58 7.62 -2.42 -15.02
N PRO A 59 7.73 -1.24 -15.62
CA PRO A 59 9.00 -0.75 -16.18
C PRO A 59 10.14 -0.72 -15.15
N GLU A 60 9.84 -0.55 -13.86
CA GLU A 60 10.82 -0.51 -12.78
C GLU A 60 11.29 -1.91 -12.34
N GLY A 61 10.59 -2.96 -12.76
CA GLY A 61 10.86 -4.35 -12.41
C GLY A 61 9.65 -5.09 -11.86
N THR A 62 9.86 -6.25 -11.24
CA THR A 62 8.78 -7.06 -10.70
C THR A 62 8.60 -6.81 -9.20
N SER A 63 7.38 -6.47 -8.83
CA SER A 63 6.90 -6.41 -7.45
C SER A 63 6.10 -7.65 -7.10
N TYR A 64 6.07 -8.00 -5.82
CA TYR A 64 5.30 -9.14 -5.32
C TYR A 64 4.42 -8.67 -4.16
N TYR A 65 3.13 -9.02 -4.18
CA TYR A 65 2.15 -8.62 -3.16
C TYR A 65 1.48 -9.83 -2.56
N TYR A 66 1.38 -9.90 -1.24
CA TYR A 66 0.58 -10.93 -0.57
C TYR A 66 -0.89 -10.81 -0.97
N ARG A 67 -1.55 -11.96 -1.17
CA ARG A 67 -2.98 -12.05 -1.49
C ARG A 67 -3.68 -13.11 -0.64
N GLY A 68 -4.86 -12.76 -0.14
CA GLY A 68 -5.76 -13.66 0.55
C GLY A 68 -5.45 -13.86 2.03
N VAL A 69 -5.67 -15.07 2.51
CA VAL A 69 -5.49 -15.45 3.92
C VAL A 69 -4.01 -15.68 4.20
N VAL A 70 -3.37 -14.76 4.89
CA VAL A 70 -1.94 -14.84 5.22
C VAL A 70 -1.75 -14.71 6.73
N ASN A 71 -1.15 -15.72 7.35
CA ASN A 71 -0.98 -15.79 8.79
C ASN A 71 0.48 -15.63 9.26
N ASN A 72 1.44 -15.56 8.33
CA ASN A 72 2.88 -15.57 8.61
C ASN A 72 3.63 -14.34 8.04
N ASN A 73 2.91 -13.27 7.70
CA ASN A 73 3.50 -12.04 7.16
C ASN A 73 3.69 -10.94 8.21
N TYR A 74 3.88 -11.32 9.47
CA TYR A 74 4.15 -10.36 10.54
C TYR A 74 5.65 -10.07 10.67
N VAL A 75 5.97 -8.82 11.00
CA VAL A 75 7.32 -8.39 11.35
C VAL A 75 7.27 -7.34 12.46
N ARG A 76 8.27 -7.35 13.35
CA ARG A 76 8.47 -6.28 14.33
C ARG A 76 9.54 -5.32 13.82
N PHE A 77 9.19 -4.03 13.76
CA PHE A 77 10.10 -2.97 13.37
C PHE A 77 9.71 -1.67 14.09
N ALA A 78 10.70 -0.90 14.53
CA ALA A 78 10.51 0.38 15.22
C ALA A 78 9.49 0.29 16.37
N ASN A 79 9.60 -0.75 17.21
CA ASN A 79 8.73 -1.06 18.35
C ASN A 79 7.24 -1.31 18.01
N ASN A 80 6.90 -1.45 16.74
CA ASN A 80 5.55 -1.74 16.27
C ASN A 80 5.48 -3.12 15.62
N THR A 81 4.27 -3.68 15.56
CA THR A 81 3.96 -4.86 14.77
C THR A 81 3.42 -4.41 13.41
N TRP A 82 3.94 -5.02 12.36
CA TRP A 82 3.62 -4.71 10.99
C TRP A 82 3.21 -5.98 10.24
N ARG A 83 2.41 -5.79 9.20
CA ARG A 83 2.18 -6.78 8.16
C ARG A 83 3.04 -6.48 6.96
N ILE A 84 3.64 -7.51 6.37
CA ILE A 84 4.29 -7.40 5.08
C ILE A 84 3.19 -7.36 4.02
N VAL A 85 3.19 -6.29 3.23
CA VAL A 85 2.28 -6.11 2.09
C VAL A 85 2.90 -6.73 0.85
N GLY A 86 4.20 -6.49 0.63
CA GLY A 86 4.87 -6.98 -0.55
C GLY A 86 6.37 -6.69 -0.59
N ILE A 87 6.95 -7.03 -1.73
CA ILE A 87 8.37 -6.86 -2.06
C ILE A 87 8.44 -5.96 -3.28
N ASN A 88 9.20 -4.89 -3.20
CA ASN A 88 9.44 -3.96 -4.30
C ASN A 88 10.53 -4.48 -5.26
N PRO A 89 10.67 -3.91 -6.48
CA PRO A 89 11.68 -4.33 -7.45
C PRO A 89 13.13 -4.22 -6.95
N ASP A 90 13.40 -3.33 -6.00
CA ASP A 90 14.71 -3.13 -5.36
C ASP A 90 14.94 -4.06 -4.15
N ASN A 91 14.07 -5.05 -3.95
CA ASN A 91 14.05 -5.96 -2.81
C ASN A 91 13.71 -5.29 -1.46
N SER A 92 13.32 -4.03 -1.42
CA SER A 92 12.78 -3.45 -0.21
C SER A 92 11.40 -4.04 0.11
N ILE A 93 11.07 -4.07 1.41
CA ILE A 93 9.83 -4.68 1.89
C ILE A 93 8.81 -3.59 2.22
N LYS A 94 7.63 -3.69 1.63
CA LYS A 94 6.51 -2.81 1.93
C LYS A 94 5.76 -3.33 3.15
N LEU A 95 5.59 -2.46 4.14
CA LEU A 95 4.94 -2.78 5.42
C LEU A 95 3.70 -1.90 5.63
N ILE A 96 2.69 -2.46 6.31
CA ILE A 96 1.56 -1.72 6.88
C ILE A 96 1.49 -1.99 8.38
N LEU A 97 1.15 -0.98 9.18
CA LEU A 97 0.90 -1.19 10.62
C LEU A 97 -0.25 -2.18 10.82
N GLU A 98 -0.07 -3.09 11.77
CA GLU A 98 -1.13 -4.05 12.15
C GLU A 98 -2.32 -3.34 12.82
N LYS A 99 -2.07 -2.25 13.51
CA LYS A 99 -3.10 -1.39 14.12
C LYS A 99 -2.92 0.04 13.68
N SER A 100 -4.03 0.75 13.58
CA SER A 100 -4.02 2.17 13.23
C SER A 100 -3.09 2.98 14.15
N ALA A 101 -2.30 3.85 13.56
CA ALA A 101 -1.42 4.76 14.31
C ALA A 101 -2.25 5.76 15.12
N THR A 102 -3.42 6.14 14.62
CA THR A 102 -4.41 7.01 15.28
C THR A 102 -5.76 6.90 14.59
N SER A 103 -6.82 7.33 15.26
CA SER A 103 -8.09 7.63 14.62
C SER A 103 -8.11 9.11 14.24
N MET A 104 -8.20 9.40 12.95
CA MET A 104 -8.44 10.75 12.45
C MET A 104 -9.90 10.87 12.01
N ASN A 105 -10.57 11.92 12.50
CA ASN A 105 -11.88 12.23 11.97
C ASN A 105 -11.75 12.66 10.50
N TYR A 106 -12.52 12.04 9.64
CA TYR A 106 -12.70 12.49 8.26
C TYR A 106 -13.28 13.92 8.30
N SER A 107 -12.46 14.90 7.99
CA SER A 107 -12.94 16.27 7.87
C SER A 107 -13.60 16.43 6.50
N VAL A 108 -14.89 16.61 6.47
CA VAL A 108 -15.75 16.68 5.28
C VAL A 108 -15.51 17.94 4.41
N TYR A 109 -14.59 18.82 4.79
CA TYR A 109 -14.42 20.10 4.13
C TYR A 109 -13.06 20.22 3.44
N ASN A 110 -13.12 20.38 2.14
CA ASN A 110 -12.15 20.84 1.15
C ASN A 110 -11.40 19.77 0.35
N ASN A 111 -11.66 19.77 -0.96
CA ASN A 111 -10.93 19.14 -2.08
C ASN A 111 -10.46 17.68 -1.88
N ALA A 112 -10.87 16.82 -2.81
CA ALA A 112 -10.47 15.40 -2.92
C ALA A 112 -8.99 15.12 -2.69
N ILE A 113 -8.19 16.10 -3.03
CA ILE A 113 -6.74 16.03 -3.04
C ILE A 113 -6.16 16.11 -1.63
N ASP A 114 -6.88 16.68 -0.69
CA ASP A 114 -6.40 16.87 0.70
C ASP A 114 -6.36 15.58 1.53
N TYR A 115 -6.93 14.48 1.02
CA TYR A 115 -7.11 13.25 1.81
C TYR A 115 -6.24 12.06 1.37
N THR A 116 -5.50 12.19 0.27
CA THR A 116 -4.72 11.06 -0.26
C THR A 116 -3.49 10.68 0.59
N GLY A 117 -3.17 11.45 1.62
CA GLY A 117 -1.94 11.25 2.40
C GLY A 117 -0.67 11.60 1.62
N LEU A 118 -0.80 12.12 0.41
CA LEU A 118 0.30 12.52 -0.46
C LEU A 118 0.34 14.03 -0.61
N LYS A 119 1.56 14.56 -0.75
CA LYS A 119 1.75 15.94 -1.21
C LYS A 119 1.31 16.02 -2.67
N TYR A 120 0.76 17.13 -3.08
CA TYR A 120 0.44 17.37 -4.47
C TYR A 120 1.00 18.72 -4.94
N ILE A 121 1.15 18.88 -6.25
CA ILE A 121 1.61 20.12 -6.86
C ILE A 121 0.37 20.86 -7.41
N TYR A 122 0.21 22.09 -6.98
CA TYR A 122 -0.81 23.00 -7.51
C TYR A 122 -0.15 24.35 -7.81
N ASN A 123 -0.29 24.85 -9.03
CA ASN A 123 0.36 26.09 -9.49
C ASN A 123 1.88 26.12 -9.21
N ASN A 124 2.58 25.01 -9.43
CA ASN A 124 4.01 24.82 -9.14
C ASN A 124 4.40 24.89 -7.66
N GLU A 125 3.47 24.87 -6.75
CA GLU A 125 3.72 24.79 -5.32
C GLU A 125 3.39 23.39 -4.79
N THR A 126 4.21 22.89 -3.87
CA THR A 126 3.93 21.63 -3.17
C THR A 126 2.98 21.90 -2.02
N ILE A 127 1.79 21.31 -2.08
CA ILE A 127 0.76 21.42 -1.06
C ILE A 127 0.81 20.20 -0.15
N ASN A 128 0.89 20.44 1.16
CA ASN A 128 0.73 19.42 2.18
C ASN A 128 -0.74 19.38 2.62
N ASN A 129 -1.29 18.18 2.70
CA ASN A 129 -2.60 17.98 3.30
C ASN A 129 -2.49 17.51 4.77
N ASN A 130 -3.61 17.47 5.48
CA ASN A 130 -3.64 17.12 6.89
C ASN A 130 -3.12 15.70 7.16
N ILE A 131 -3.43 14.74 6.28
CA ILE A 131 -2.97 13.35 6.42
C ILE A 131 -1.48 13.27 6.15
N SER A 132 -0.96 13.91 5.12
CA SER A 132 0.49 13.90 4.84
C SER A 132 1.29 14.57 5.96
N THR A 133 0.79 15.66 6.51
CA THR A 133 1.40 16.34 7.66
C THR A 133 1.43 15.43 8.90
N TYR A 134 0.32 14.73 9.17
CA TYR A 134 0.26 13.76 10.25
C TYR A 134 1.24 12.60 10.04
N LEU A 135 1.30 12.03 8.84
CA LEU A 135 2.23 10.94 8.51
C LEU A 135 3.69 11.36 8.70
N GLU A 136 4.05 12.59 8.31
CA GLU A 136 5.39 13.15 8.54
C GLU A 136 5.72 13.29 10.04
N GLN A 137 4.78 13.81 10.82
CA GLN A 137 4.95 13.95 12.28
C GLN A 137 5.05 12.58 12.97
N TRP A 138 4.20 11.63 12.56
CA TRP A 138 4.27 10.26 13.05
C TRP A 138 5.60 9.60 12.70
N TYR A 139 6.06 9.76 11.47
CA TYR A 139 7.34 9.24 11.00
C TYR A 139 8.51 9.84 11.80
N GLN A 140 8.49 11.15 12.01
CA GLN A 140 9.50 11.83 12.83
C GLN A 140 9.56 11.26 14.24
N SER A 141 8.41 11.12 14.91
CA SER A 141 8.35 10.68 16.30
C SER A 141 8.64 9.20 16.48
N THR A 142 8.19 8.36 15.55
CA THR A 142 8.24 6.89 15.68
C THR A 142 9.51 6.31 15.08
N ILE A 143 9.96 6.84 13.94
CA ILE A 143 11.07 6.29 13.17
C ILE A 143 12.36 7.08 13.39
N ILE A 144 12.35 8.39 13.09
CA ILE A 144 13.59 9.20 13.11
C ILE A 144 14.11 9.35 14.54
N ASN A 145 13.27 9.78 15.47
CA ASN A 145 13.67 10.02 16.86
C ASN A 145 14.13 8.75 17.59
N ASN A 146 13.80 7.58 17.05
CA ASN A 146 14.23 6.29 17.57
C ASN A 146 15.37 5.64 16.75
N ASN A 147 16.00 6.39 15.84
CA ASN A 147 17.14 5.97 15.03
C ASN A 147 16.89 4.82 14.06
N PHE A 148 15.64 4.65 13.58
CA PHE A 148 15.27 3.62 12.60
C PHE A 148 15.29 4.12 11.15
N ASP A 149 15.51 5.41 10.90
CA ASP A 149 15.44 6.03 9.58
C ASP A 149 16.37 5.40 8.53
N ASN A 150 17.55 4.95 8.95
CA ASN A 150 18.54 4.32 8.09
C ASN A 150 18.09 2.95 7.51
N TYR A 151 17.03 2.36 8.06
CA TYR A 151 16.46 1.09 7.60
C TYR A 151 15.24 1.29 6.68
N VAL A 152 14.82 2.54 6.48
CA VAL A 152 13.64 2.87 5.67
C VAL A 152 14.09 3.58 4.40
N VAL A 153 13.71 3.02 3.26
CA VAL A 153 13.94 3.61 1.95
C VAL A 153 12.69 4.36 1.48
N ALA A 154 12.89 5.43 0.72
CA ALA A 154 11.79 6.13 0.09
C ALA A 154 11.25 5.29 -1.07
N ASN A 155 9.93 5.11 -1.11
CA ASN A 155 9.23 4.44 -2.20
C ASN A 155 8.39 5.43 -3.00
N SER A 156 8.01 5.04 -4.20
CA SER A 156 7.09 5.77 -5.06
C SER A 156 5.65 5.53 -4.62
N TYR A 157 4.93 6.61 -4.36
CA TYR A 157 3.49 6.61 -4.08
C TYR A 157 2.78 7.31 -5.21
N CYS A 158 1.68 6.74 -5.67
CA CYS A 158 0.88 7.28 -6.76
C CYS A 158 -0.26 8.15 -6.21
N ASN A 159 -0.32 9.39 -6.68
CA ASN A 159 -1.50 10.24 -6.55
C ASN A 159 -2.24 10.21 -7.89
N ASP A 160 -3.09 9.21 -8.08
CA ASP A 160 -3.90 9.07 -9.29
C ASP A 160 -5.18 9.89 -9.16
N SER A 161 -5.07 11.19 -9.39
CA SER A 161 -6.18 12.11 -9.48
C SER A 161 -6.63 12.39 -10.90
N SER A 162 -6.16 11.59 -11.89
CA SER A 162 -6.72 11.64 -13.23
C SER A 162 -8.21 11.29 -13.20
N ASN A 163 -9.02 12.10 -13.85
CA ASN A 163 -10.47 12.00 -13.78
C ASN A 163 -11.14 11.93 -15.15
N PHE A 164 -12.34 11.38 -15.17
CA PHE A 164 -13.29 11.61 -16.25
C PHE A 164 -14.52 12.32 -15.71
N VAL A 165 -15.10 13.21 -16.52
CA VAL A 165 -16.25 14.01 -16.14
C VAL A 165 -17.51 13.43 -16.78
N ASN A 166 -18.49 13.16 -15.93
CA ASN A 166 -19.87 12.94 -16.35
C ASN A 166 -20.69 14.16 -15.89
N SER A 167 -21.78 14.48 -16.50
CA SER A 167 -22.49 15.77 -16.40
C SER A 167 -22.87 16.24 -14.97
N TYR A 168 -22.81 15.38 -13.97
CA TYR A 168 -23.15 15.70 -12.57
C TYR A 168 -22.15 15.15 -11.55
N HIS A 169 -21.24 14.28 -11.98
CA HIS A 169 -20.31 13.56 -11.15
C HIS A 169 -18.93 13.54 -11.83
N THR A 170 -17.88 13.72 -11.08
CA THR A 170 -16.52 13.45 -11.55
C THR A 170 -16.07 12.17 -10.90
N TYR A 171 -15.73 11.17 -11.72
CA TYR A 171 -15.13 9.94 -11.28
C TYR A 171 -13.62 9.98 -11.56
N PHE A 172 -12.83 9.47 -10.64
CA PHE A 172 -11.41 9.28 -10.87
C PHE A 172 -11.15 7.94 -11.56
N ASN A 173 -10.04 7.81 -12.26
CA ASN A 173 -9.71 6.57 -12.99
C ASN A 173 -9.63 5.35 -12.08
N GLY A 174 -9.29 5.54 -10.80
CA GLY A 174 -9.37 4.49 -9.79
C GLY A 174 -10.76 3.84 -9.68
N TYR A 175 -11.83 4.65 -9.83
CA TYR A 175 -13.19 4.13 -9.84
C TYR A 175 -13.44 3.18 -11.02
N THR A 176 -13.10 3.62 -12.24
CA THR A 176 -13.26 2.77 -13.44
C THR A 176 -12.43 1.49 -13.31
N ARG A 177 -11.17 1.63 -12.95
CA ARG A 177 -10.22 0.52 -12.84
C ARG A 177 -10.66 -0.54 -11.82
N LEU A 178 -11.13 -0.10 -10.65
CA LEU A 178 -11.46 -1.01 -9.54
C LEU A 178 -12.91 -1.50 -9.54
N ILE A 179 -13.85 -0.68 -9.98
CA ILE A 179 -15.28 -1.02 -9.91
C ILE A 179 -15.79 -1.56 -11.24
N THR A 180 -15.46 -0.93 -12.35
CA THR A 180 -15.96 -1.31 -13.66
C THR A 180 -15.10 -2.43 -14.27
N ASP A 181 -13.80 -2.18 -14.40
CA ASP A 181 -12.90 -3.06 -15.14
C ASP A 181 -12.38 -4.22 -14.28
N LYS A 182 -12.43 -4.08 -12.94
CA LYS A 182 -11.87 -5.07 -12.00
C LYS A 182 -10.40 -5.38 -12.31
N HIS A 183 -9.63 -4.37 -12.64
CA HIS A 183 -8.25 -4.49 -13.07
C HIS A 183 -7.34 -3.50 -12.34
N PRO A 184 -6.93 -3.81 -11.08
CA PRO A 184 -6.05 -2.95 -10.30
C PRO A 184 -4.69 -2.78 -10.97
N SER A 185 -4.07 -1.62 -10.76
CA SER A 185 -2.76 -1.28 -11.32
C SER A 185 -1.88 -0.58 -10.29
N ILE A 186 -0.62 -0.99 -10.20
CA ILE A 186 0.40 -0.29 -9.43
C ILE A 186 1.20 0.72 -10.29
N ILE A 187 0.87 0.82 -11.58
CA ILE A 187 1.48 1.79 -12.49
C ILE A 187 0.74 3.11 -12.32
N CYS A 188 1.48 4.16 -11.95
CA CYS A 188 0.92 5.49 -11.77
C CYS A 188 0.70 6.15 -13.13
N PRO A 189 -0.53 6.54 -13.48
CA PRO A 189 -0.77 7.32 -14.68
C PRO A 189 -0.18 8.73 -14.51
N THR A 190 0.57 9.18 -15.50
CA THR A 190 1.32 10.46 -15.47
C THR A 190 0.58 11.61 -16.13
N THR A 191 -0.72 11.51 -16.34
CA THR A 191 -1.46 12.34 -17.30
C THR A 191 -1.83 13.73 -16.83
N ASN A 192 -1.63 14.08 -15.56
CA ASN A 192 -1.94 15.43 -15.08
C ASN A 192 -0.90 15.91 -14.06
N ALA A 193 -0.06 16.86 -14.47
CA ALA A 193 1.02 17.41 -13.65
C ALA A 193 0.52 18.15 -12.40
N ASP A 194 -0.70 18.69 -12.41
CA ASP A 194 -1.24 19.45 -11.28
C ASP A 194 -1.90 18.55 -10.22
N PHE A 195 -2.42 17.38 -10.63
CA PHE A 195 -3.22 16.52 -9.75
C PHE A 195 -2.81 15.05 -9.78
N GLY A 196 -1.79 14.69 -10.50
CA GLY A 196 -1.30 13.33 -10.62
C GLY A 196 0.21 13.27 -10.50
N GLY A 197 0.72 12.07 -10.38
CA GLY A 197 2.14 11.83 -10.41
C GLY A 197 2.64 10.95 -9.27
N THR A 198 3.91 10.69 -9.33
CA THR A 198 4.59 9.83 -8.38
C THR A 198 5.37 10.69 -7.40
N TYR A 199 5.15 10.44 -6.11
CA TYR A 199 5.90 11.06 -5.03
C TYR A 199 6.79 10.04 -4.35
N LYS A 200 8.07 10.38 -4.17
CA LYS A 200 8.98 9.59 -3.35
C LYS A 200 8.91 10.05 -1.90
N GLN A 201 8.46 9.17 -1.03
CA GLN A 201 8.41 9.39 0.41
C GLN A 201 8.62 8.09 1.18
N LYS A 202 8.96 8.20 2.48
CA LYS A 202 9.27 7.05 3.33
C LYS A 202 8.04 6.45 4.01
N VAL A 203 6.95 7.20 4.09
CA VAL A 203 5.69 6.79 4.71
C VAL A 203 4.51 7.26 3.88
N GLY A 204 3.46 6.46 3.78
CA GLY A 204 2.23 6.77 3.05
C GLY A 204 1.12 5.80 3.40
N LEU A 205 -0.01 5.96 2.73
CA LEU A 205 -1.13 5.02 2.80
C LEU A 205 -1.01 3.99 1.67
N LEU A 206 -1.71 2.86 1.80
CA LEU A 206 -1.91 1.95 0.67
C LEU A 206 -2.83 2.59 -0.37
N SER A 207 -2.65 2.25 -1.63
CA SER A 207 -3.65 2.52 -2.65
C SER A 207 -4.80 1.51 -2.57
N ALA A 208 -5.97 1.88 -3.10
CA ALA A 208 -7.08 0.93 -3.22
C ALA A 208 -6.75 -0.21 -4.20
N ASP A 209 -5.87 0.04 -5.16
CA ASP A 209 -5.34 -0.99 -6.05
C ASP A 209 -4.55 -2.05 -5.28
N GLU A 210 -3.70 -1.65 -4.33
CA GLU A 210 -2.97 -2.60 -3.47
C GLU A 210 -3.91 -3.39 -2.58
N VAL A 211 -5.01 -2.79 -2.10
CA VAL A 211 -6.05 -3.49 -1.34
C VAL A 211 -6.76 -4.52 -2.23
N ALA A 212 -7.06 -4.19 -3.49
CA ALA A 212 -7.66 -5.12 -4.43
C ALA A 212 -6.70 -6.27 -4.78
N ILE A 213 -5.42 -5.99 -4.94
CA ILE A 213 -4.38 -7.01 -5.13
C ILE A 213 -4.32 -7.94 -3.91
N ALA A 214 -4.41 -7.40 -2.70
CA ALA A 214 -4.43 -8.16 -1.46
C ALA A 214 -5.67 -9.07 -1.29
N GLY A 215 -6.72 -8.88 -2.08
CA GLY A 215 -7.92 -9.72 -2.07
C GLY A 215 -9.20 -9.02 -1.65
N GLY A 216 -9.18 -7.71 -1.43
CA GLY A 216 -10.37 -6.89 -1.24
C GLY A 216 -11.10 -6.63 -2.57
N VAL A 217 -12.43 -6.53 -2.52
CA VAL A 217 -13.26 -6.14 -3.67
C VAL A 217 -14.31 -5.13 -3.21
N TYR A 218 -14.50 -4.08 -3.98
CA TYR A 218 -15.49 -3.06 -3.66
C TYR A 218 -16.90 -3.66 -3.47
N GLY A 219 -17.51 -3.33 -2.34
CA GLY A 219 -18.87 -3.79 -2.00
C GLY A 219 -18.98 -5.26 -1.62
N VAL A 220 -17.88 -5.95 -1.37
CA VAL A 220 -17.85 -7.36 -0.95
C VAL A 220 -17.15 -7.47 0.40
N ASP A 221 -17.86 -8.01 1.39
CA ASP A 221 -17.28 -8.27 2.70
C ASP A 221 -16.27 -9.43 2.63
N ASN A 222 -15.04 -9.17 3.09
CA ASN A 222 -14.02 -10.19 3.19
C ASN A 222 -13.29 -10.11 4.55
N TYR A 223 -13.76 -10.88 5.50
CA TYR A 223 -13.22 -10.95 6.86
C TYR A 223 -11.99 -11.87 7.00
N ASN A 224 -11.53 -12.49 5.92
CA ASN A 224 -10.49 -13.52 5.95
C ASN A 224 -9.15 -13.06 5.38
N TYR A 225 -9.11 -12.03 4.52
CA TYR A 225 -7.85 -11.60 3.95
C TYR A 225 -6.98 -10.86 4.97
N TYR A 226 -5.67 -10.85 4.74
CA TYR A 226 -4.70 -10.40 5.74
C TYR A 226 -4.76 -8.91 6.11
N LEU A 227 -5.38 -8.05 5.29
CA LEU A 227 -5.58 -6.64 5.61
C LEU A 227 -6.81 -6.39 6.49
N TYR A 228 -7.67 -7.40 6.69
CA TYR A 228 -8.76 -7.30 7.66
C TYR A 228 -8.19 -7.39 9.07
N ASN A 229 -8.31 -6.32 9.83
CA ASN A 229 -7.85 -6.23 11.23
C ASN A 229 -8.91 -5.65 12.19
N GLY A 230 -10.15 -5.48 11.71
CA GLY A 230 -11.25 -4.89 12.49
C GLY A 230 -11.23 -3.35 12.54
N GLU A 231 -10.33 -2.70 11.81
CA GLU A 231 -10.21 -1.24 11.79
C GLU A 231 -10.47 -0.69 10.40
N THR A 232 -11.13 0.47 10.32
CA THR A 232 -11.31 1.20 9.08
C THR A 232 -10.08 2.06 8.78
N PHE A 233 -9.61 2.04 7.54
CA PHE A 233 -8.47 2.88 7.14
C PHE A 233 -8.67 3.51 5.75
N PHE A 234 -8.02 4.66 5.56
CA PHE A 234 -8.03 5.39 4.30
C PHE A 234 -7.01 4.83 3.31
N THR A 235 -7.32 4.99 2.02
CA THR A 235 -6.37 4.71 0.93
C THR A 235 -5.90 6.01 0.27
N THR A 236 -4.87 5.94 -0.57
CA THR A 236 -4.42 7.08 -1.39
C THR A 236 -5.30 7.32 -2.62
N THR A 237 -6.24 6.42 -2.94
CA THR A 237 -6.95 6.43 -4.21
C THR A 237 -8.26 7.19 -4.09
N PRO A 238 -8.44 8.32 -4.80
CA PRO A 238 -9.71 9.02 -4.88
C PRO A 238 -10.71 8.20 -5.71
N ALA A 239 -11.97 8.21 -5.29
CA ALA A 239 -13.07 7.51 -5.95
C ALA A 239 -13.88 8.45 -6.84
N ASP A 240 -14.54 9.43 -6.24
CA ASP A 240 -15.37 10.40 -6.96
C ASP A 240 -15.36 11.78 -6.28
N TYR A 241 -15.94 12.73 -7.01
CA TYR A 241 -16.18 14.08 -6.52
C TYR A 241 -17.61 14.50 -6.86
N TYR A 242 -18.42 14.72 -5.84
CA TYR A 242 -19.82 15.09 -5.98
C TYR A 242 -20.20 16.20 -5.01
N ASN A 243 -20.91 17.23 -5.50
CA ASN A 243 -21.35 18.37 -4.68
C ASN A 243 -20.25 18.99 -3.81
N PHE A 244 -19.04 19.18 -4.37
CA PHE A 244 -17.87 19.73 -3.67
C PHE A 244 -17.31 18.83 -2.55
N VAL A 245 -17.71 17.56 -2.49
CA VAL A 245 -17.18 16.56 -1.58
C VAL A 245 -16.46 15.50 -2.38
N ALA A 246 -15.24 15.23 -1.99
CA ALA A 246 -14.47 14.13 -2.53
C ALA A 246 -14.65 12.88 -1.68
N ASN A 247 -14.79 11.77 -2.36
CA ASN A 247 -14.81 10.47 -1.74
C ASN A 247 -13.51 9.74 -2.06
N LEU A 248 -12.92 9.12 -1.03
CA LEU A 248 -11.82 8.19 -1.17
C LEU A 248 -12.36 6.76 -1.11
N PHE A 249 -11.59 5.83 -1.68
CA PHE A 249 -11.77 4.43 -1.32
C PHE A 249 -11.34 4.26 0.14
N ILE A 250 -12.25 3.74 0.94
CA ILE A 250 -12.04 3.43 2.35
C ILE A 250 -12.20 1.93 2.51
N VAL A 251 -11.26 1.32 3.25
CA VAL A 251 -11.41 -0.06 3.68
C VAL A 251 -12.20 -0.03 4.99
N THR A 252 -13.41 -0.57 4.95
CA THR A 252 -14.26 -0.76 6.13
C THR A 252 -14.17 -2.20 6.57
N ASN A 253 -13.92 -2.40 7.84
CA ASN A 253 -13.82 -3.70 8.47
C ASN A 253 -14.97 -3.90 9.47
#